data_3a4e840d812b1196dc4bf536e5dc0829
#
_entry.id   3a4e840d812b1196dc4bf536e5dc0829
#
_cell.length_a   1.000
_cell.length_b   1.000
_cell.length_c   1.000
_cell.angle_alpha   90.00
_cell.angle_beta   90.00
_cell.angle_gamma   90.00
#
_symmetry.space_group_name_H-M   'P 1'
#
loop_
_entity.id
_entity.type
_entity.pdbx_description
1 polymer ?
#
loop_
_entity_poly.entity_id
_entity_poly.type
_entity_poly.pdbx_seq_one_letter_code
_entity_poly.pdbx_strand_id
1 'polypeptide(L)'
;MTRLLKMPESEHSTLMRVLFGQSSAVSVQPRDMAEELDWLDSSLNDSQKEAIKFALASPEVALIHGPPGTGKTHTLIELIRQCLKKDLRLLVCGPSNISVDNIVERLSPHKVPMVRLGHPARLLPGVLNHSLDILTRTSDAAALVKDIRNEMDAKQASIRKTRNGRERKAIYGEIKELRKDYRQREAACVSGLVRESKVVLATLHGAGGFHLKSQEFDVVIVDEASQALEAQCWVPLLSSGASKLILAGDHLQLPPTIKSSNSKSTKQNPKTGQGDVNLETTLFDRMLDLYGDDVKRMLTIQYRMHEKINAFPSEALYESKLMAAESVKARLLKDLPYDVKETEDTTESVVFWDTQGGEFHEKTDDDDEPKSKSSLLGESKSNELEAAIVKKHVQSLVDAGVKAEDIAVVTPYNGQLAVLSRLLKERFVGIELGSIDGFQGREKEAVVVSLVRSNAEHEVGFLAEKRRLNGMMRRHKHLIKLC
;
A
#
# COMPACT_ATOMS: atom_id res chain seq x y z
N MET A 1 -10.18 12.36 15.19
CA MET A 1 -10.75 13.58 14.56
C MET A 1 -11.46 14.48 15.57
N THR A 2 -12.47 14.02 16.34
CA THR A 2 -13.15 14.87 17.35
C THR A 2 -12.19 15.48 18.38
N ARG A 3 -11.14 14.75 18.79
CA ARG A 3 -10.08 15.28 19.68
C ARG A 3 -9.32 16.41 19.00
N LEU A 4 -8.94 16.25 17.74
CA LEU A 4 -8.21 17.24 16.95
C LEU A 4 -9.01 18.54 16.79
N LEU A 5 -10.31 18.42 16.46
CA LEU A 5 -11.23 19.57 16.32
C LEU A 5 -11.41 20.38 17.62
N LYS A 6 -11.21 19.76 18.78
CA LYS A 6 -11.35 20.40 20.09
C LYS A 6 -10.02 20.84 20.72
N MET A 7 -8.89 20.49 20.07
CA MET A 7 -7.56 20.80 20.58
C MET A 7 -7.26 22.27 20.27
N PRO A 8 -6.93 23.08 21.29
CA PRO A 8 -6.53 24.48 21.05
C PRO A 8 -5.16 24.52 20.36
N GLU A 9 -4.91 25.56 19.56
CA GLU A 9 -3.64 25.73 18.84
C GLU A 9 -2.40 25.77 19.76
N SER A 10 -2.57 26.20 21.02
CA SER A 10 -1.51 26.18 22.02
C SER A 10 -1.02 24.77 22.38
N GLU A 11 -1.83 23.75 22.18
CA GLU A 11 -1.49 22.34 22.43
C GLU A 11 -0.92 21.65 21.18
N HIS A 12 -0.85 22.33 20.04
CA HIS A 12 -0.24 21.76 18.83
C HIS A 12 1.26 21.57 19.03
N SER A 13 1.76 20.34 18.83
CA SER A 13 3.18 20.05 18.77
C SER A 13 3.84 20.75 17.57
N THR A 14 5.18 20.86 17.56
CA THR A 14 5.92 21.42 16.43
C THR A 14 5.56 20.70 15.12
N LEU A 15 5.52 19.36 15.15
CA LEU A 15 5.08 18.57 13.99
C LEU A 15 3.67 18.95 13.54
N MET A 16 2.70 19.08 14.46
CA MET A 16 1.34 19.47 14.10
C MET A 16 1.28 20.85 13.46
N ARG A 17 2.03 21.82 13.99
CA ARG A 17 2.09 23.16 13.40
C ARG A 17 2.65 23.14 11.97
N VAL A 18 3.70 22.36 11.73
CA VAL A 18 4.21 22.15 10.38
C VAL A 18 3.14 21.47 9.50
N LEU A 19 2.50 20.41 9.98
CA LEU A 19 1.46 19.72 9.22
C LEU A 19 0.24 20.61 8.89
N PHE A 20 -0.09 21.60 9.74
CA PHE A 20 -1.16 22.57 9.47
C PHE A 20 -0.69 23.79 8.66
N GLY A 21 0.60 23.90 8.32
CA GLY A 21 1.15 25.09 7.66
C GLY A 21 1.22 26.33 8.57
N GLN A 22 1.12 26.14 9.89
CA GLN A 22 1.22 27.21 10.89
C GLN A 22 2.68 27.62 11.15
N SER A 23 3.63 26.76 10.80
CA SER A 23 5.07 27.02 10.81
C SER A 23 5.73 26.37 9.60
N SER A 24 6.82 26.97 9.12
CA SER A 24 7.61 26.38 8.04
C SER A 24 8.27 25.08 8.49
N ALA A 25 8.36 24.11 7.59
CA ALA A 25 9.22 22.94 7.80
C ALA A 25 10.68 23.41 7.84
N VAL A 26 11.49 22.81 8.72
CA VAL A 26 12.92 23.13 8.78
C VAL A 26 13.61 22.56 7.53
N SER A 27 14.22 23.43 6.74
CA SER A 27 14.98 23.02 5.55
C SER A 27 16.25 22.29 5.96
N VAL A 28 16.42 21.07 5.46
CA VAL A 28 17.60 20.23 5.71
C VAL A 28 18.76 20.73 4.85
N GLN A 29 19.81 21.20 5.49
CA GLN A 29 21.00 21.68 4.80
C GLN A 29 21.94 20.52 4.42
N PRO A 30 22.77 20.66 3.37
CA PRO A 30 23.74 19.62 3.00
C PRO A 30 24.66 19.16 4.15
N ARG A 31 25.02 20.07 5.06
CA ARG A 31 25.80 19.75 6.26
C ARG A 31 25.10 18.81 7.22
N ASP A 32 23.76 18.87 7.28
CA ASP A 32 22.96 18.01 8.17
C ASP A 32 22.90 16.56 7.64
N MET A 33 23.16 16.38 6.34
CA MET A 33 23.26 15.09 5.66
C MET A 33 24.70 14.58 5.53
N ALA A 34 25.69 15.32 6.04
CA ALA A 34 27.10 14.97 5.92
C ALA A 34 27.53 13.79 6.81
N GLU A 35 26.69 13.35 7.74
CA GLU A 35 26.95 12.17 8.57
C GLU A 35 27.18 10.95 7.69
N GLU A 36 28.35 10.32 7.79
CA GLU A 36 28.60 9.05 7.16
C GLU A 36 27.85 7.95 7.89
N LEU A 37 26.89 7.35 7.19
CA LEU A 37 26.11 6.23 7.72
C LEU A 37 26.83 4.91 7.41
N ASP A 38 26.92 4.05 8.42
CA ASP A 38 27.28 2.65 8.22
C ASP A 38 26.08 1.90 7.63
N TRP A 39 26.10 1.71 6.30
CA TRP A 39 25.04 1.07 5.55
C TRP A 39 24.95 -0.42 5.88
N LEU A 40 23.76 -0.87 6.27
CA LEU A 40 23.47 -2.28 6.56
C LEU A 40 23.12 -3.06 5.28
N ASP A 41 22.84 -2.34 4.21
CA ASP A 41 22.60 -2.89 2.88
C ASP A 41 23.49 -2.18 1.85
N SER A 42 24.46 -2.92 1.31
CA SER A 42 25.40 -2.41 0.31
C SER A 42 24.78 -2.26 -1.09
N SER A 43 23.60 -2.82 -1.34
CA SER A 43 22.93 -2.79 -2.64
C SER A 43 22.17 -1.49 -2.93
N LEU A 44 22.07 -0.60 -1.94
CA LEU A 44 21.37 0.68 -2.07
C LEU A 44 22.09 1.58 -3.10
N ASN A 45 21.30 2.15 -4.00
CA ASN A 45 21.78 3.17 -4.92
C ASN A 45 21.85 4.57 -4.27
N ASP A 46 22.48 5.52 -4.96
CA ASP A 46 22.73 6.85 -4.41
C ASP A 46 21.46 7.61 -4.09
N SER A 47 20.42 7.52 -4.92
CA SER A 47 19.13 8.20 -4.65
C SER A 47 18.42 7.63 -3.42
N GLN A 48 18.53 6.31 -3.17
CA GLN A 48 18.01 5.67 -1.97
C GLN A 48 18.80 6.10 -0.72
N LYS A 49 20.12 6.13 -0.81
CA LYS A 49 20.99 6.60 0.27
C LYS A 49 20.73 8.08 0.61
N GLU A 50 20.58 8.92 -0.40
CA GLU A 50 20.23 10.33 -0.22
C GLU A 50 18.88 10.50 0.49
N ALA A 51 17.84 9.76 0.05
CA ALA A 51 16.53 9.81 0.65
C ALA A 51 16.54 9.37 2.13
N ILE A 52 17.33 8.35 2.48
CA ILE A 52 17.50 7.89 3.86
C ILE A 52 18.21 8.96 4.71
N LYS A 53 19.34 9.51 4.23
CA LYS A 53 20.06 10.59 4.94
C LYS A 53 19.15 11.80 5.18
N PHE A 54 18.41 12.19 4.15
CA PHE A 54 17.44 13.28 4.23
C PHE A 54 16.35 13.00 5.27
N ALA A 55 15.74 11.81 5.25
CA ALA A 55 14.70 11.45 6.20
C ALA A 55 15.20 11.39 7.65
N LEU A 56 16.45 10.96 7.87
CA LEU A 56 17.08 10.97 9.20
C LEU A 56 17.39 12.39 9.68
N ALA A 57 17.86 13.26 8.80
CA ALA A 57 18.23 14.65 9.12
C ALA A 57 17.00 15.56 9.31
N SER A 58 15.87 15.29 8.63
CA SER A 58 14.64 16.08 8.73
C SER A 58 14.11 16.07 10.17
N PRO A 59 13.85 17.24 10.80
CA PRO A 59 13.36 17.27 12.18
C PRO A 59 11.92 16.78 12.32
N GLU A 60 11.00 17.27 11.46
CA GLU A 60 9.55 17.02 11.61
C GLU A 60 8.98 16.14 10.49
N VAL A 61 9.17 16.54 9.23
CA VAL A 61 8.53 15.89 8.08
C VAL A 61 9.54 15.57 6.99
N ALA A 62 9.47 14.33 6.46
CA ALA A 62 10.20 13.92 5.26
C ALA A 62 9.29 13.14 4.32
N LEU A 63 9.34 13.47 3.02
CA LEU A 63 8.64 12.76 1.97
C LEU A 63 9.64 11.96 1.13
N ILE A 64 9.44 10.65 1.05
CA ILE A 64 10.17 9.75 0.16
C ILE A 64 9.27 9.47 -1.04
N HIS A 65 9.54 10.17 -2.14
CA HIS A 65 8.83 9.93 -3.39
C HIS A 65 9.45 8.73 -4.10
N GLY A 66 8.75 7.62 -4.10
CA GLY A 66 9.20 6.36 -4.70
C GLY A 66 8.36 5.97 -5.91
N PRO A 67 8.75 6.38 -7.14
CA PRO A 67 8.13 5.90 -8.37
C PRO A 67 8.11 4.38 -8.47
N PRO A 68 7.35 3.80 -9.42
CA PRO A 68 7.23 2.36 -9.58
C PRO A 68 8.58 1.68 -9.78
N GLY A 69 8.82 0.59 -9.06
CA GLY A 69 10.03 -0.22 -9.24
C GLY A 69 11.32 0.38 -8.64
N THR A 70 11.28 1.54 -7.99
CA THR A 70 12.49 2.20 -7.43
C THR A 70 12.97 1.64 -6.09
N GLY A 71 12.33 0.58 -5.59
CA GLY A 71 12.74 -0.03 -4.33
C GLY A 71 12.32 0.76 -3.08
N LYS A 72 11.19 1.48 -3.12
CA LYS A 72 10.64 2.23 -1.98
C LYS A 72 10.62 1.42 -0.68
N THR A 73 10.07 0.21 -0.69
CA THR A 73 10.03 -0.66 0.49
C THR A 73 11.44 -1.04 0.95
N HIS A 74 12.35 -1.31 0.02
CA HIS A 74 13.75 -1.60 0.31
C HIS A 74 14.44 -0.42 1.03
N THR A 75 14.22 0.79 0.53
CA THR A 75 14.68 2.04 1.17
C THR A 75 14.10 2.19 2.58
N LEU A 76 12.80 1.89 2.78
CA LEU A 76 12.16 1.95 4.09
C LEU A 76 12.73 0.93 5.08
N ILE A 77 13.05 -0.28 4.63
CA ILE A 77 13.68 -1.29 5.51
C ILE A 77 15.02 -0.78 6.04
N GLU A 78 15.88 -0.25 5.17
CA GLU A 78 17.15 0.33 5.64
C GLU A 78 16.92 1.55 6.54
N LEU A 79 16.01 2.45 6.21
CA LEU A 79 15.65 3.59 7.05
C LEU A 79 15.19 3.16 8.45
N ILE A 80 14.33 2.16 8.55
CA ILE A 80 13.89 1.58 9.83
C ILE A 80 15.11 1.07 10.62
N ARG A 81 16.00 0.33 9.97
CA ARG A 81 17.21 -0.23 10.61
C ARG A 81 18.17 0.88 11.07
N GLN A 82 18.33 1.94 10.31
CA GLN A 82 19.14 3.10 10.71
C GLN A 82 18.51 3.87 11.87
N CYS A 83 17.18 4.03 11.91
CA CYS A 83 16.48 4.58 13.08
C CYS A 83 16.71 3.73 14.34
N LEU A 84 16.70 2.40 14.20
CA LEU A 84 16.98 1.49 15.31
C LEU A 84 18.42 1.59 15.83
N LYS A 85 19.41 1.83 14.96
CA LYS A 85 20.79 2.13 15.39
C LYS A 85 20.87 3.40 16.25
N LYS A 86 19.97 4.36 16.02
CA LYS A 86 19.83 5.57 16.83
C LYS A 86 18.92 5.37 18.07
N ASP A 87 18.57 4.12 18.39
CA ASP A 87 17.69 3.70 19.51
C ASP A 87 16.28 4.29 19.45
N LEU A 88 15.81 4.72 18.27
CA LEU A 88 14.48 5.29 18.08
C LEU A 88 13.40 4.20 18.06
N ARG A 89 12.24 4.52 18.62
CA ARG A 89 11.05 3.66 18.62
C ARG A 89 10.08 4.09 17.52
N LEU A 90 9.65 3.15 16.68
CA LEU A 90 8.98 3.41 15.43
C LEU A 90 7.54 2.87 15.40
N LEU A 91 6.61 3.68 14.90
CA LEU A 91 5.28 3.24 14.48
C LEU A 91 5.20 3.25 12.96
N VAL A 92 5.16 2.08 12.34
CA VAL A 92 5.12 1.92 10.89
C VAL A 92 3.71 1.59 10.45
N CYS A 93 3.15 2.38 9.56
CA CYS A 93 1.77 2.29 9.14
C CYS A 93 1.61 2.19 7.62
N GLY A 94 0.47 1.66 7.20
CA GLY A 94 0.04 1.68 5.80
C GLY A 94 -1.49 1.66 5.68
N PRO A 95 -2.06 2.02 4.53
CA PRO A 95 -3.51 2.07 4.32
C PRO A 95 -4.15 0.68 4.28
N SER A 96 -3.41 -0.36 3.91
CA SER A 96 -3.90 -1.73 3.79
C SER A 96 -3.10 -2.73 4.64
N ASN A 97 -3.65 -3.92 4.90
CA ASN A 97 -2.91 -4.99 5.54
C ASN A 97 -1.72 -5.43 4.68
N ILE A 98 -1.90 -5.54 3.37
CA ILE A 98 -0.87 -6.00 2.44
C ILE A 98 0.35 -5.06 2.46
N SER A 99 0.14 -3.72 2.47
CA SER A 99 1.26 -2.78 2.53
C SER A 99 2.10 -2.94 3.81
N VAL A 100 1.43 -3.16 4.94
CA VAL A 100 2.12 -3.36 6.23
C VAL A 100 2.80 -4.73 6.30
N ASP A 101 2.12 -5.78 5.85
CA ASP A 101 2.62 -7.16 5.89
C ASP A 101 3.86 -7.33 5.00
N ASN A 102 3.92 -6.66 3.85
CA ASN A 102 5.11 -6.62 2.99
C ASN A 102 6.35 -6.03 3.72
N ILE A 103 6.14 -5.05 4.59
CA ILE A 103 7.25 -4.50 5.41
C ILE A 103 7.66 -5.52 6.46
N VAL A 104 6.71 -6.19 7.13
CA VAL A 104 7.00 -7.24 8.12
C VAL A 104 7.80 -8.37 7.49
N GLU A 105 7.38 -8.89 6.34
CA GLU A 105 8.09 -9.98 5.64
C GLU A 105 9.53 -9.61 5.32
N ARG A 106 9.76 -8.38 4.82
CA ARG A 106 11.11 -7.90 4.47
C ARG A 106 11.96 -7.54 5.69
N LEU A 107 11.34 -7.14 6.80
CA LEU A 107 12.04 -6.81 8.04
C LEU A 107 12.36 -8.06 8.88
N SER A 108 11.56 -9.13 8.77
CA SER A 108 11.68 -10.38 9.51
C SER A 108 13.09 -11.02 9.47
N PRO A 109 13.79 -11.12 8.31
CA PRO A 109 15.13 -11.70 8.24
C PRO A 109 16.17 -10.96 9.09
N HIS A 110 15.94 -9.71 9.39
CA HIS A 110 16.88 -8.85 10.15
C HIS A 110 16.73 -8.97 11.67
N LYS A 111 15.83 -9.86 12.17
CA LYS A 111 15.63 -10.15 13.61
C LYS A 111 15.36 -8.90 14.46
N VAL A 112 14.66 -7.94 13.91
CA VAL A 112 14.28 -6.70 14.59
C VAL A 112 13.21 -7.00 15.64
N PRO A 113 13.27 -6.41 16.86
CA PRO A 113 12.20 -6.50 17.86
C PRO A 113 10.95 -5.76 17.35
N MET A 114 10.03 -6.51 16.74
CA MET A 114 8.83 -5.94 16.12
C MET A 114 7.56 -6.69 16.50
N VAL A 115 6.43 -5.97 16.46
CA VAL A 115 5.10 -6.53 16.62
C VAL A 115 4.15 -5.99 15.55
N ARG A 116 3.40 -6.90 14.93
CA ARG A 116 2.34 -6.60 13.95
C ARG A 116 0.98 -6.62 14.63
N LEU A 117 0.33 -5.46 14.70
CA LEU A 117 -1.03 -5.30 15.25
C LEU A 117 -2.07 -5.53 14.16
N GLY A 118 -2.94 -6.51 14.35
CA GLY A 118 -4.01 -6.81 13.41
C GLY A 118 -4.68 -8.14 13.71
N HIS A 119 -5.86 -8.36 13.13
CA HIS A 119 -6.57 -9.62 13.35
C HIS A 119 -5.91 -10.74 12.52
N PRO A 120 -5.51 -11.89 13.11
CA PRO A 120 -4.75 -12.95 12.44
C PRO A 120 -5.35 -13.41 11.11
N ALA A 121 -6.67 -13.52 11.00
CA ALA A 121 -7.35 -13.93 9.77
C ALA A 121 -7.20 -12.94 8.59
N ARG A 122 -6.60 -11.77 8.80
CA ARG A 122 -6.38 -10.73 7.78
C ARG A 122 -4.92 -10.51 7.46
N LEU A 123 -4.02 -11.25 8.11
CA LEU A 123 -2.57 -11.16 7.92
C LEU A 123 -2.12 -12.24 6.93
N LEU A 124 -1.03 -11.95 6.23
CA LEU A 124 -0.39 -12.97 5.39
C LEU A 124 0.21 -14.10 6.26
N PRO A 125 0.20 -15.35 5.79
CA PRO A 125 0.76 -16.48 6.56
C PRO A 125 2.20 -16.26 7.01
N GLY A 126 3.06 -15.64 6.19
CA GLY A 126 4.47 -15.38 6.48
C GLY A 126 4.72 -14.42 7.65
N VAL A 127 3.74 -13.58 7.99
CA VAL A 127 3.89 -12.58 9.06
C VAL A 127 3.24 -12.97 10.38
N LEU A 128 2.53 -14.09 10.43
CA LEU A 128 1.79 -14.54 11.62
C LEU A 128 2.66 -14.63 12.87
N ASN A 129 3.90 -15.08 12.74
CA ASN A 129 4.85 -15.22 13.86
C ASN A 129 5.20 -13.88 14.53
N HIS A 130 4.99 -12.77 13.85
CA HIS A 130 5.19 -11.42 14.36
C HIS A 130 3.88 -10.77 14.82
N SER A 131 2.74 -11.45 14.70
CA SER A 131 1.45 -10.94 15.13
C SER A 131 1.36 -10.91 16.66
N LEU A 132 0.73 -9.84 17.19
CA LEU A 132 0.51 -9.73 18.63
C LEU A 132 -0.18 -10.95 19.22
N ASP A 133 -1.15 -11.54 18.51
CA ASP A 133 -1.89 -12.73 18.95
C ASP A 133 -0.97 -13.95 19.14
N ILE A 134 -0.08 -14.23 18.20
CA ILE A 134 0.87 -15.35 18.31
C ILE A 134 1.92 -15.04 19.38
N LEU A 135 2.51 -13.85 19.39
CA LEU A 135 3.49 -13.46 20.41
C LEU A 135 2.91 -13.52 21.83
N THR A 136 1.66 -13.14 22.02
CA THR A 136 0.96 -13.27 23.31
C THR A 136 0.79 -14.73 23.73
N ARG A 137 0.75 -15.68 22.78
CA ARG A 137 0.62 -17.12 23.09
C ARG A 137 1.94 -17.84 23.27
N THR A 138 3.02 -17.30 22.71
CA THR A 138 4.34 -17.95 22.66
C THR A 138 5.39 -17.32 23.57
N SER A 139 5.10 -16.14 24.15
CA SER A 139 6.02 -15.47 25.09
C SER A 139 6.09 -16.19 26.45
N ASP A 140 7.18 -15.98 27.19
CA ASP A 140 7.34 -16.53 28.54
C ASP A 140 6.21 -16.08 29.48
N ALA A 141 5.75 -14.83 29.34
CA ALA A 141 4.60 -14.31 30.07
C ALA A 141 3.29 -15.08 29.74
N ALA A 142 3.18 -15.64 28.52
CA ALA A 142 2.03 -16.44 28.13
C ALA A 142 1.94 -17.76 28.86
N ALA A 143 3.05 -18.35 29.29
CA ALA A 143 3.05 -19.58 30.08
C ALA A 143 2.27 -19.37 31.38
N LEU A 144 2.53 -18.28 32.10
CA LEU A 144 1.81 -17.93 33.34
C LEU A 144 0.31 -17.69 33.10
N VAL A 145 -0.05 -17.02 32.03
CA VAL A 145 -1.44 -16.78 31.65
C VAL A 145 -2.16 -18.09 31.32
N LYS A 146 -1.45 -19.02 30.65
CA LYS A 146 -1.96 -20.36 30.32
C LYS A 146 -2.19 -21.20 31.58
N ASP A 147 -1.30 -21.13 32.56
CA ASP A 147 -1.43 -21.88 33.80
C ASP A 147 -2.66 -21.43 34.58
N ILE A 148 -2.91 -20.12 34.70
CA ILE A 148 -4.14 -19.59 35.32
C ILE A 148 -5.38 -20.06 34.56
N ARG A 149 -5.32 -20.11 33.23
CA ARG A 149 -6.43 -20.61 32.41
C ARG A 149 -6.71 -22.08 32.69
N ASN A 150 -5.67 -22.90 32.76
CA ASN A 150 -5.79 -24.32 33.10
C ASN A 150 -6.38 -24.52 34.49
N GLU A 151 -5.98 -23.69 35.48
CA GLU A 151 -6.54 -23.72 36.82
C GLU A 151 -8.01 -23.33 36.82
N MET A 152 -8.40 -22.29 36.08
CA MET A 152 -9.80 -21.90 35.92
C MET A 152 -10.65 -23.03 35.34
N ASP A 153 -10.15 -23.68 34.28
CA ASP A 153 -10.84 -24.77 33.60
C ASP A 153 -10.97 -26.00 34.51
N ALA A 154 -9.92 -26.32 35.29
CA ALA A 154 -9.97 -27.37 36.31
C ALA A 154 -11.02 -27.10 37.41
N LYS A 155 -11.04 -25.86 37.93
CA LYS A 155 -12.06 -25.45 38.94
C LYS A 155 -13.49 -25.45 38.35
N GLN A 156 -13.63 -25.05 37.08
CA GLN A 156 -14.93 -25.10 36.39
C GLN A 156 -15.43 -26.54 36.18
N ALA A 157 -14.51 -27.48 35.91
CA ALA A 157 -14.82 -28.90 35.83
C ALA A 157 -15.21 -29.48 37.23
N SER A 158 -14.60 -29.01 38.34
CA SER A 158 -14.91 -29.45 39.69
C SER A 158 -16.30 -29.05 40.14
N ILE A 159 -16.83 -27.90 39.70
CA ILE A 159 -18.22 -27.47 39.97
C ILE A 159 -19.23 -28.52 39.52
N ARG A 160 -19.00 -29.19 38.41
CA ARG A 160 -19.92 -30.22 37.87
C ARG A 160 -19.95 -31.47 38.75
N LYS A 161 -18.88 -31.70 39.52
CA LYS A 161 -18.71 -32.89 40.40
C LYS A 161 -19.17 -32.63 41.84
N THR A 162 -19.23 -31.37 42.27
CA THR A 162 -19.57 -30.95 43.63
C THR A 162 -21.08 -30.82 43.82
N ARG A 163 -21.65 -31.58 44.81
CA ARG A 163 -23.07 -31.57 45.17
C ARG A 163 -23.42 -30.57 46.29
N ASN A 164 -22.42 -30.10 47.05
CA ASN A 164 -22.60 -29.16 48.16
C ASN A 164 -22.70 -27.72 47.70
N GLY A 165 -23.80 -27.05 48.03
CA GLY A 165 -24.08 -25.66 47.63
C GLY A 165 -23.09 -24.63 48.18
N ARG A 166 -22.57 -24.82 49.42
CA ARG A 166 -21.56 -23.91 50.00
C ARG A 166 -20.23 -24.03 49.28
N GLU A 167 -19.79 -25.25 49.00
CA GLU A 167 -18.57 -25.52 48.23
C GLU A 167 -18.63 -24.96 46.81
N ARG A 168 -19.76 -25.14 46.12
CA ARG A 168 -19.99 -24.53 44.79
C ARG A 168 -19.86 -23.01 44.84
N LYS A 169 -20.41 -22.35 45.87
CA LYS A 169 -20.31 -20.90 46.03
C LYS A 169 -18.85 -20.45 46.26
N ALA A 170 -18.09 -21.21 47.04
CA ALA A 170 -16.65 -20.96 47.24
C ALA A 170 -15.87 -21.07 45.93
N ILE A 171 -16.07 -22.14 45.16
CA ILE A 171 -15.42 -22.34 43.86
C ILE A 171 -15.77 -21.22 42.86
N TYR A 172 -17.02 -20.75 42.83
CA TYR A 172 -17.40 -19.59 42.02
C TYR A 172 -16.66 -18.30 42.43
N GLY A 173 -16.45 -18.11 43.75
CA GLY A 173 -15.63 -17.01 44.27
C GLY A 173 -14.20 -17.08 43.76
N GLU A 174 -13.58 -18.25 43.88
CA GLU A 174 -12.20 -18.49 43.40
C GLU A 174 -12.06 -18.29 41.88
N ILE A 175 -13.01 -18.79 41.08
CA ILE A 175 -13.01 -18.58 39.62
C ILE A 175 -13.16 -17.08 39.30
N LYS A 176 -13.93 -16.32 40.09
CA LYS A 176 -14.05 -14.87 39.86
C LYS A 176 -12.75 -14.14 40.10
N GLU A 177 -11.99 -14.50 41.14
CA GLU A 177 -10.66 -13.93 41.39
C GLU A 177 -9.66 -14.36 40.34
N LEU A 178 -9.63 -15.64 39.96
CA LEU A 178 -8.76 -16.13 38.86
C LEU A 178 -9.07 -15.44 37.53
N ARG A 179 -10.35 -15.15 37.21
CA ARG A 179 -10.70 -14.40 36.00
C ARG A 179 -10.19 -12.96 36.03
N LYS A 180 -10.15 -12.36 37.21
CA LYS A 180 -9.62 -11.00 37.39
C LYS A 180 -8.10 -11.03 37.20
N ASP A 181 -7.39 -11.97 37.81
CA ASP A 181 -5.94 -12.15 37.67
C ASP A 181 -5.57 -12.49 36.21
N TYR A 182 -6.31 -13.40 35.58
CA TYR A 182 -6.14 -13.75 34.16
C TYR A 182 -6.19 -12.50 33.26
N ARG A 183 -7.25 -11.71 33.39
CA ARG A 183 -7.41 -10.48 32.56
C ARG A 183 -6.31 -9.45 32.83
N GLN A 184 -5.89 -9.32 34.07
CA GLN A 184 -4.83 -8.38 34.46
C GLN A 184 -3.48 -8.81 33.87
N ARG A 185 -3.15 -10.10 33.96
CA ARG A 185 -1.89 -10.63 33.41
C ARG A 185 -1.89 -10.67 31.87
N GLU A 186 -2.99 -11.05 31.26
CA GLU A 186 -3.15 -11.00 29.81
C GLU A 186 -2.95 -9.56 29.28
N ALA A 187 -3.60 -8.58 29.91
CA ALA A 187 -3.43 -7.18 29.56
C ALA A 187 -1.99 -6.68 29.79
N ALA A 188 -1.33 -7.13 30.87
CA ALA A 188 0.07 -6.80 31.15
C ALA A 188 1.02 -7.44 30.15
N CYS A 189 0.79 -8.71 29.75
CA CYS A 189 1.56 -9.40 28.72
C CYS A 189 1.45 -8.64 27.38
N VAL A 190 0.26 -8.32 26.92
CA VAL A 190 0.03 -7.56 25.68
C VAL A 190 0.71 -6.20 25.74
N SER A 191 0.55 -5.47 26.84
CA SER A 191 1.17 -4.14 27.01
C SER A 191 2.69 -4.22 27.07
N GLY A 192 3.24 -5.27 27.69
CA GLY A 192 4.68 -5.56 27.75
C GLY A 192 5.25 -5.79 26.35
N LEU A 193 4.65 -6.71 25.59
CA LEU A 193 5.08 -7.03 24.21
C LEU A 193 5.11 -5.78 23.31
N VAL A 194 4.06 -4.96 23.37
CA VAL A 194 4.01 -3.72 22.57
C VAL A 194 5.05 -2.71 23.04
N ARG A 195 5.27 -2.58 24.35
CA ARG A 195 6.25 -1.65 24.93
C ARG A 195 7.69 -2.04 24.62
N GLU A 196 8.00 -3.32 24.65
CA GLU A 196 9.35 -3.88 24.39
C GLU A 196 9.70 -3.90 22.92
N SER A 197 8.69 -3.87 22.04
CA SER A 197 8.89 -3.79 20.60
C SER A 197 9.39 -2.42 20.18
N LYS A 198 10.56 -2.39 19.52
CA LYS A 198 11.12 -1.16 18.94
C LYS A 198 10.38 -0.72 17.69
N VAL A 199 9.81 -1.67 16.93
CA VAL A 199 9.01 -1.39 15.75
C VAL A 199 7.61 -1.96 15.93
N VAL A 200 6.61 -1.10 15.93
CA VAL A 200 5.21 -1.51 15.94
C VAL A 200 4.62 -1.25 14.56
N LEU A 201 4.02 -2.29 13.97
CA LEU A 201 3.46 -2.21 12.63
C LEU A 201 1.93 -2.37 12.69
N ALA A 202 1.21 -1.43 12.09
CA ALA A 202 -0.25 -1.42 12.09
C ALA A 202 -0.80 -0.80 10.80
N THR A 203 -2.06 -1.12 10.44
CA THR A 203 -2.73 -0.26 9.47
C THR A 203 -2.99 1.12 10.08
N LEU A 204 -3.11 2.17 9.25
CA LEU A 204 -3.40 3.52 9.70
C LEU A 204 -4.60 3.55 10.67
N HIS A 205 -5.66 2.82 10.34
CA HIS A 205 -6.83 2.71 11.21
C HIS A 205 -6.54 1.90 12.49
N GLY A 206 -5.76 0.81 12.36
CA GLY A 206 -5.32 -0.02 13.48
C GLY A 206 -4.45 0.71 14.50
N ALA A 207 -3.73 1.74 14.07
CA ALA A 207 -2.91 2.59 14.93
C ALA A 207 -3.73 3.39 15.97
N GLY A 208 -5.04 3.58 15.76
CA GLY A 208 -5.94 4.16 16.76
C GLY A 208 -6.46 3.16 17.81
N GLY A 209 -6.01 1.90 17.76
CA GLY A 209 -6.46 0.84 18.64
C GLY A 209 -6.03 1.01 20.11
N PHE A 210 -6.74 0.30 21.00
CA PHE A 210 -6.51 0.37 22.45
C PHE A 210 -5.07 0.05 22.86
N HIS A 211 -4.41 -0.88 22.17
CA HIS A 211 -3.04 -1.32 22.49
C HIS A 211 -1.98 -0.24 22.35
N LEU A 212 -2.26 0.82 21.56
CA LEU A 212 -1.35 1.95 21.32
C LEU A 212 -1.67 3.20 22.12
N LYS A 213 -2.79 3.22 22.85
CA LYS A 213 -3.33 4.43 23.50
C LYS A 213 -2.37 5.09 24.50
N SER A 214 -1.45 4.33 25.10
CA SER A 214 -0.50 4.82 26.10
C SER A 214 0.95 4.55 25.66
N GLN A 215 1.18 4.38 24.37
CA GLN A 215 2.50 4.11 23.82
C GLN A 215 3.03 5.37 23.12
N GLU A 216 4.29 5.69 23.38
CA GLU A 216 4.99 6.80 22.75
C GLU A 216 5.96 6.27 21.69
N PHE A 217 6.11 7.02 20.62
CA PHE A 217 7.00 6.69 19.50
C PHE A 217 7.74 7.95 19.09
N ASP A 218 9.00 7.81 18.68
CA ASP A 218 9.81 8.91 18.21
C ASP A 218 9.43 9.29 16.76
N VAL A 219 9.19 8.27 15.94
CA VAL A 219 8.92 8.44 14.48
C VAL A 219 7.70 7.65 14.07
N VAL A 220 6.84 8.28 13.28
CA VAL A 220 5.78 7.62 12.49
C VAL A 220 6.25 7.52 11.05
N ILE A 221 6.20 6.31 10.49
CA ILE A 221 6.46 6.06 9.07
C ILE A 221 5.17 5.58 8.43
N VAL A 222 4.76 6.19 7.33
CA VAL A 222 3.58 5.78 6.55
C VAL A 222 4.02 5.35 5.16
N ASP A 223 3.90 4.05 4.86
CA ASP A 223 4.08 3.55 3.50
C ASP A 223 2.78 3.65 2.70
N GLU A 224 2.88 3.80 1.39
CA GLU A 224 1.75 4.05 0.48
C GLU A 224 0.90 5.26 0.90
N ALA A 225 1.55 6.32 1.39
CA ALA A 225 0.89 7.52 1.93
C ALA A 225 0.03 8.25 0.88
N SER A 226 0.38 8.15 -0.40
CA SER A 226 -0.40 8.69 -1.52
C SER A 226 -1.71 7.95 -1.80
N GLN A 227 -1.93 6.78 -1.17
CA GLN A 227 -3.16 5.99 -1.26
C GLN A 227 -4.01 6.09 0.01
N ALA A 228 -3.56 6.86 0.99
CA ALA A 228 -4.23 7.04 2.27
C ALA A 228 -5.02 8.35 2.27
N LEU A 229 -6.26 8.31 2.74
CA LEU A 229 -6.98 9.54 3.05
C LEU A 229 -6.19 10.33 4.11
N GLU A 230 -6.12 11.64 3.98
CA GLU A 230 -5.41 12.47 4.97
C GLU A 230 -5.87 12.20 6.40
N ALA A 231 -7.19 12.10 6.61
CA ALA A 231 -7.76 11.80 7.92
C ALA A 231 -7.24 10.49 8.55
N GLN A 232 -6.87 9.49 7.74
CA GLN A 232 -6.29 8.24 8.23
C GLN A 232 -4.85 8.45 8.72
N CYS A 233 -4.06 9.31 8.07
CA CYS A 233 -2.70 9.63 8.48
C CYS A 233 -2.65 10.35 9.84
N TRP A 234 -3.70 11.09 10.21
CA TRP A 234 -3.82 11.73 11.50
C TRP A 234 -4.05 10.75 12.67
N VAL A 235 -4.51 9.52 12.40
CA VAL A 235 -4.77 8.53 13.46
C VAL A 235 -3.48 8.14 14.21
N PRO A 236 -2.41 7.64 13.55
CA PRO A 236 -1.15 7.33 14.22
C PRO A 236 -0.51 8.55 14.87
N LEU A 237 -0.58 9.74 14.27
CA LEU A 237 0.01 10.97 14.81
C LEU A 237 -0.61 11.38 16.14
N LEU A 238 -1.95 11.30 16.24
CA LEU A 238 -2.68 11.65 17.45
C LEU A 238 -2.55 10.61 18.58
N SER A 239 -2.22 9.38 18.24
CA SER A 239 -2.10 8.29 19.22
C SER A 239 -0.67 8.08 19.70
N SER A 240 0.35 8.46 18.93
CA SER A 240 1.76 8.13 19.17
C SER A 240 2.55 9.19 19.91
N GLY A 241 2.13 10.46 19.85
CA GLY A 241 2.94 11.59 20.38
C GLY A 241 4.25 11.83 19.61
N ALA A 242 4.44 11.22 18.44
CA ALA A 242 5.67 11.29 17.67
C ALA A 242 6.04 12.73 17.28
N SER A 243 7.33 13.01 17.30
CA SER A 243 7.89 14.31 16.88
C SER A 243 8.23 14.36 15.39
N LYS A 244 8.36 13.20 14.74
CA LYS A 244 8.75 13.09 13.32
C LYS A 244 7.77 12.20 12.54
N LEU A 245 7.46 12.64 11.31
CA LEU A 245 6.66 11.93 10.34
C LEU A 245 7.43 11.70 9.04
N ILE A 246 7.48 10.46 8.58
CA ILE A 246 8.03 10.10 7.27
C ILE A 246 6.91 9.52 6.43
N LEU A 247 6.63 10.14 5.30
CA LEU A 247 5.63 9.68 4.33
C LEU A 247 6.34 9.09 3.12
N ALA A 248 6.13 7.84 2.83
CA ALA A 248 6.63 7.19 1.63
C ALA A 248 5.46 6.88 0.69
N GLY A 249 5.58 7.26 -0.57
CA GLY A 249 4.50 7.10 -1.53
C GLY A 249 4.86 7.62 -2.91
N ASP A 250 3.88 7.60 -3.80
CA ASP A 250 3.99 8.18 -5.12
C ASP A 250 2.68 8.90 -5.48
N HIS A 251 2.68 10.20 -5.37
CA HIS A 251 1.51 11.05 -5.59
C HIS A 251 1.07 11.12 -7.06
N LEU A 252 1.92 10.66 -7.99
CA LEU A 252 1.62 10.53 -9.42
C LEU A 252 1.01 9.16 -9.77
N GLN A 253 0.74 8.34 -8.74
CA GLN A 253 -0.05 7.11 -8.84
C GLN A 253 -1.51 7.35 -8.43
N LEU A 254 -2.29 6.25 -8.44
CA LEU A 254 -3.71 6.29 -8.10
C LEU A 254 -3.94 6.89 -6.70
N PRO A 255 -4.89 7.83 -6.59
CA PRO A 255 -5.29 8.41 -5.32
C PRO A 255 -6.08 7.39 -4.46
N PRO A 256 -6.43 7.75 -3.22
CA PRO A 256 -7.32 6.93 -2.39
C PRO A 256 -8.65 6.64 -3.08
N THR A 257 -9.16 5.42 -2.95
CA THR A 257 -10.47 5.06 -3.51
C THR A 257 -11.60 5.68 -2.70
N ILE A 258 -12.38 6.57 -3.31
CA ILE A 258 -13.54 7.23 -2.71
C ILE A 258 -14.82 6.64 -3.28
N LYS A 259 -15.67 6.10 -2.39
CA LYS A 259 -16.95 5.49 -2.75
C LYS A 259 -18.13 6.47 -2.79
N SER A 260 -17.97 7.68 -2.26
CA SER A 260 -19.04 8.68 -2.21
C SER A 260 -19.02 9.56 -3.45
N SER A 261 -20.10 9.53 -4.24
CA SER A 261 -20.28 10.38 -5.41
C SER A 261 -20.39 11.87 -5.08
N ASN A 262 -20.81 12.22 -3.85
CA ASN A 262 -20.99 13.60 -3.43
C ASN A 262 -19.67 14.32 -3.05
N SER A 263 -18.54 13.63 -3.06
CA SER A 263 -17.23 14.21 -2.70
C SER A 263 -16.56 14.93 -3.89
N LYS A 264 -17.12 14.84 -5.11
CA LYS A 264 -16.51 15.38 -6.33
C LYS A 264 -16.76 16.85 -6.61
N SER A 265 -17.57 17.56 -5.83
CA SER A 265 -17.72 19.01 -6.01
C SER A 265 -18.21 19.70 -4.75
N THR A 266 -17.34 20.31 -4.03
CA THR A 266 -17.69 21.51 -3.28
C THR A 266 -17.25 22.68 -4.17
N LYS A 267 -18.27 23.45 -4.68
CA LYS A 267 -18.03 24.64 -5.46
C LYS A 267 -17.06 25.55 -4.70
N GLN A 268 -16.07 26.07 -5.42
CA GLN A 268 -15.11 27.06 -4.93
C GLN A 268 -15.76 28.04 -3.97
N ASN A 269 -15.22 28.16 -2.79
CA ASN A 269 -15.61 29.22 -1.88
C ASN A 269 -14.83 30.47 -2.31
N PRO A 270 -15.46 31.45 -2.96
CA PRO A 270 -14.75 32.58 -3.59
C PRO A 270 -14.05 33.51 -2.59
N LYS A 271 -14.13 33.21 -1.28
CA LYS A 271 -13.63 34.09 -0.21
C LYS A 271 -12.27 33.72 0.36
N THR A 272 -11.71 32.53 0.10
CA THR A 272 -10.46 32.13 0.77
C THR A 272 -9.27 31.82 -0.16
N GLY A 273 -9.46 31.79 -1.49
CA GLY A 273 -8.35 31.52 -2.42
C GLY A 273 -7.67 30.13 -2.25
N GLN A 274 -8.15 29.30 -1.33
CA GLN A 274 -7.68 27.94 -1.13
C GLN A 274 -8.33 27.04 -2.18
N GLY A 275 -7.49 26.28 -2.90
CA GLY A 275 -7.91 25.29 -3.87
C GLY A 275 -8.88 24.28 -3.25
N ASP A 276 -9.74 23.71 -4.09
CA ASP A 276 -10.75 22.71 -3.68
C ASP A 276 -10.14 21.60 -2.84
N VAL A 277 -10.43 21.59 -1.54
CA VAL A 277 -10.08 20.48 -0.66
C VAL A 277 -10.99 19.31 -1.01
N ASN A 278 -10.48 18.41 -1.82
CA ASN A 278 -11.12 17.16 -2.19
C ASN A 278 -10.64 16.03 -1.24
N LEU A 279 -11.47 15.03 -0.98
CA LEU A 279 -11.06 13.83 -0.24
C LEU A 279 -9.94 13.03 -0.96
N GLU A 280 -9.73 13.28 -2.25
CA GLU A 280 -8.63 12.71 -3.02
C GLU A 280 -7.26 13.34 -2.70
N THR A 281 -7.25 14.56 -2.15
CA THR A 281 -6.01 15.22 -1.70
C THR A 281 -5.48 14.50 -0.48
N THR A 282 -4.30 13.93 -0.61
CA THR A 282 -3.64 13.20 0.47
C THR A 282 -2.80 14.13 1.34
N LEU A 283 -2.39 13.66 2.52
CA LEU A 283 -1.43 14.40 3.34
C LEU A 283 -0.10 14.58 2.58
N PHE A 284 0.28 13.61 1.74
CA PHE A 284 1.47 13.69 0.91
C PHE A 284 1.38 14.84 -0.09
N ASP A 285 0.25 14.94 -0.85
CA ASP A 285 0.01 16.03 -1.81
C ASP A 285 0.05 17.38 -1.09
N ARG A 286 -0.67 17.51 0.04
CA ARG A 286 -0.75 18.78 0.77
C ARG A 286 0.60 19.24 1.34
N MET A 287 1.47 18.32 1.76
CA MET A 287 2.83 18.69 2.19
C MET A 287 3.67 19.18 1.02
N LEU A 288 3.51 18.58 -0.17
CA LEU A 288 4.16 19.08 -1.39
C LEU A 288 3.66 20.47 -1.78
N ASP A 289 2.36 20.72 -1.69
CA ASP A 289 1.78 22.03 -1.99
C ASP A 289 2.28 23.12 -1.03
N LEU A 290 2.51 22.78 0.23
CA LEU A 290 2.98 23.72 1.26
C LEU A 290 4.49 24.00 1.20
N TYR A 291 5.30 22.96 0.93
CA TYR A 291 6.76 23.03 1.15
C TYR A 291 7.59 22.63 -0.08
N GLY A 292 6.94 22.15 -1.14
CA GLY A 292 7.65 21.76 -2.36
C GLY A 292 8.70 20.67 -2.17
N ASP A 293 9.82 20.83 -2.86
CA ASP A 293 10.94 19.89 -2.84
C ASP A 293 11.81 19.96 -1.56
N ASP A 294 11.60 20.99 -0.73
CA ASP A 294 12.36 21.15 0.54
C ASP A 294 12.12 19.97 1.49
N VAL A 295 10.94 19.36 1.43
CA VAL A 295 10.56 18.22 2.28
C VAL A 295 10.59 16.90 1.54
N LYS A 296 10.96 16.85 0.24
CA LYS A 296 10.89 15.68 -0.61
C LYS A 296 12.25 15.21 -1.13
N ARG A 297 12.44 13.89 -1.22
CA ARG A 297 13.49 13.26 -2.04
C ARG A 297 12.87 12.19 -2.90
N MET A 298 13.24 12.18 -4.18
CA MET A 298 12.74 11.23 -5.17
C MET A 298 13.77 10.14 -5.44
N LEU A 299 13.30 8.89 -5.46
CA LEU A 299 14.08 7.75 -5.93
C LEU A 299 14.08 7.73 -7.46
N THR A 300 15.24 7.70 -8.07
CA THR A 300 15.40 7.93 -9.52
C THR A 300 15.71 6.68 -10.34
N ILE A 301 16.14 5.58 -9.71
CA ILE A 301 16.51 4.35 -10.43
C ILE A 301 15.43 3.29 -10.17
N GLN A 302 14.80 2.81 -11.24
CA GLN A 302 13.82 1.72 -11.17
C GLN A 302 14.41 0.38 -11.64
N TYR A 303 13.98 -0.72 -11.01
CA TYR A 303 14.47 -2.09 -11.18
C TYR A 303 13.39 -3.05 -11.70
N ARG A 304 12.38 -2.54 -12.37
CA ARG A 304 11.22 -3.31 -12.81
C ARG A 304 11.08 -3.41 -14.29
N MET A 305 10.99 -2.26 -14.95
CA MET A 305 10.55 -2.13 -16.33
C MET A 305 11.72 -2.01 -17.30
N HIS A 306 11.56 -2.56 -18.51
CA HIS A 306 12.40 -2.25 -19.64
C HIS A 306 12.46 -0.73 -19.90
N GLU A 307 13.57 -0.20 -20.43
CA GLU A 307 13.75 1.24 -20.62
C GLU A 307 12.69 1.88 -21.54
N LYS A 308 12.30 1.23 -22.65
CA LYS A 308 11.25 1.73 -23.56
C LYS A 308 9.91 1.87 -22.87
N ILE A 309 9.57 0.96 -21.92
CA ILE A 309 8.35 1.04 -21.12
C ILE A 309 8.44 2.20 -20.13
N ASN A 310 9.60 2.36 -19.51
CA ASN A 310 9.87 3.41 -18.54
C ASN A 310 9.92 4.82 -19.16
N ALA A 311 10.29 4.94 -20.44
CA ALA A 311 10.49 6.23 -21.11
C ALA A 311 9.24 7.11 -21.04
N PHE A 312 8.06 6.56 -21.39
CA PHE A 312 6.82 7.31 -21.39
C PHE A 312 6.43 7.87 -19.99
N PRO A 313 6.30 7.07 -18.91
CA PRO A 313 6.01 7.62 -17.60
C PRO A 313 7.11 8.53 -17.08
N SER A 314 8.38 8.26 -17.37
CA SER A 314 9.50 9.11 -16.98
C SER A 314 9.37 10.51 -17.57
N GLU A 315 9.11 10.63 -18.87
CA GLU A 315 8.95 11.91 -19.56
C GLU A 315 7.64 12.63 -19.15
N ALA A 316 6.51 11.89 -19.15
CA ALA A 316 5.19 12.50 -18.95
C ALA A 316 4.90 12.92 -17.49
N LEU A 317 5.54 12.27 -16.49
CA LEU A 317 5.17 12.39 -15.08
C LEU A 317 6.35 12.64 -14.13
N TYR A 318 7.56 12.16 -14.46
CA TYR A 318 8.70 12.22 -13.55
C TYR A 318 9.84 13.13 -14.07
N GLU A 319 9.51 14.11 -14.91
CA GLU A 319 10.46 15.12 -15.41
C GLU A 319 11.72 14.51 -16.06
N SER A 320 11.57 13.34 -16.68
CA SER A 320 12.67 12.53 -17.26
C SER A 320 13.76 12.12 -16.25
N LYS A 321 13.46 12.19 -14.95
CA LYS A 321 14.40 11.83 -13.88
C LYS A 321 14.41 10.33 -13.55
N LEU A 322 13.40 9.56 -13.99
CA LEU A 322 13.26 8.14 -13.67
C LEU A 322 14.02 7.30 -14.71
N MET A 323 15.08 6.63 -14.29
CA MET A 323 15.98 5.83 -15.13
C MET A 323 15.81 4.34 -14.86
N ALA A 324 15.93 3.52 -15.90
CA ALA A 324 15.97 2.06 -15.76
C ALA A 324 17.37 1.61 -15.32
N ALA A 325 17.43 0.73 -14.32
CA ALA A 325 18.70 0.11 -13.93
C ALA A 325 19.25 -0.77 -15.05
N GLU A 326 20.58 -0.89 -15.15
CA GLU A 326 21.28 -1.71 -16.13
C GLU A 326 20.77 -3.16 -16.19
N SER A 327 20.37 -3.70 -15.02
CA SER A 327 19.88 -5.08 -14.91
C SER A 327 18.52 -5.33 -15.56
N VAL A 328 17.75 -4.28 -15.87
CA VAL A 328 16.37 -4.41 -16.41
C VAL A 328 16.16 -3.65 -17.72
N LYS A 329 17.03 -2.69 -18.03
CA LYS A 329 16.81 -1.77 -19.15
C LYS A 329 16.62 -2.43 -20.52
N ALA A 330 17.25 -3.59 -20.72
CA ALA A 330 17.23 -4.32 -21.99
C ALA A 330 16.56 -5.70 -21.91
N ARG A 331 15.93 -6.06 -20.79
CA ARG A 331 15.29 -7.38 -20.61
C ARG A 331 14.02 -7.51 -21.43
N LEU A 332 13.91 -8.62 -22.16
CA LEU A 332 12.78 -8.95 -23.03
C LEU A 332 12.11 -10.27 -22.59
N LEU A 333 10.93 -10.58 -23.12
CA LEU A 333 10.24 -11.84 -22.79
C LEU A 333 11.03 -13.08 -23.18
N LYS A 334 11.81 -13.01 -24.28
CA LYS A 334 12.69 -14.11 -24.69
C LYS A 334 13.78 -14.44 -23.67
N ASP A 335 14.10 -13.50 -22.77
CA ASP A 335 15.14 -13.65 -21.74
C ASP A 335 14.59 -14.24 -20.42
N LEU A 336 13.34 -14.71 -20.40
CA LEU A 336 12.75 -15.35 -19.22
C LEU A 336 13.51 -16.65 -18.87
N PRO A 337 13.52 -17.06 -17.58
CA PRO A 337 14.30 -18.21 -17.09
C PRO A 337 13.70 -19.58 -17.52
N TYR A 338 12.94 -19.61 -18.59
CA TYR A 338 12.37 -20.81 -19.21
C TYR A 338 12.28 -20.59 -20.72
N ASP A 339 12.05 -21.68 -21.48
CA ASP A 339 12.10 -21.66 -22.94
C ASP A 339 10.97 -20.79 -23.54
N VAL A 340 11.35 -19.69 -24.17
CA VAL A 340 10.47 -18.76 -24.88
C VAL A 340 11.03 -18.55 -26.28
N LYS A 341 10.22 -18.83 -27.29
CA LYS A 341 10.60 -18.65 -28.70
C LYS A 341 10.79 -17.18 -29.02
N GLU A 342 11.80 -16.89 -29.82
CA GLU A 342 12.03 -15.56 -30.35
C GLU A 342 11.02 -15.25 -31.46
N THR A 343 10.12 -14.29 -31.19
CA THR A 343 9.08 -13.80 -32.09
C THR A 343 9.01 -12.28 -32.00
N GLU A 344 8.34 -11.62 -32.93
CA GLU A 344 8.07 -10.17 -32.80
C GLU A 344 7.49 -9.80 -31.43
N ASP A 345 6.55 -10.61 -30.94
CA ASP A 345 5.87 -10.39 -29.65
C ASP A 345 6.77 -10.57 -28.42
N THR A 346 7.87 -11.31 -28.53
CA THR A 346 8.79 -11.60 -27.42
C THR A 346 10.08 -10.79 -27.47
N THR A 347 10.34 -10.11 -28.60
CA THR A 347 11.50 -9.24 -28.82
C THR A 347 11.19 -7.75 -28.71
N GLU A 348 9.91 -7.35 -28.76
CA GLU A 348 9.49 -5.98 -28.54
C GLU A 348 8.95 -5.79 -27.11
N SER A 349 9.31 -4.68 -26.47
CA SER A 349 8.90 -4.38 -25.09
C SER A 349 7.62 -3.55 -25.01
N VAL A 350 7.28 -2.78 -26.06
CA VAL A 350 6.07 -1.97 -26.16
C VAL A 350 5.43 -2.20 -27.51
N VAL A 351 4.18 -2.65 -27.54
CA VAL A 351 3.40 -2.84 -28.76
C VAL A 351 2.09 -2.08 -28.61
N PHE A 352 1.82 -1.17 -29.53
CA PHE A 352 0.56 -0.45 -29.60
C PHE A 352 -0.21 -0.88 -30.85
N TRP A 353 -1.45 -1.34 -30.65
CA TRP A 353 -2.36 -1.70 -31.72
C TRP A 353 -3.41 -0.61 -31.89
N ASP A 354 -3.25 0.20 -32.92
CA ASP A 354 -4.22 1.21 -33.29
C ASP A 354 -5.37 0.55 -34.06
N THR A 355 -6.57 0.68 -33.50
CA THR A 355 -7.81 0.15 -34.10
C THR A 355 -8.56 1.22 -34.90
N GLN A 356 -7.96 2.39 -35.11
CA GLN A 356 -8.53 3.48 -35.90
C GLN A 356 -8.82 3.03 -37.35
N GLY A 357 -10.02 3.37 -37.83
CA GLY A 357 -10.47 2.99 -39.18
C GLY A 357 -11.09 1.61 -39.28
N GLY A 358 -11.14 0.84 -38.19
CA GLY A 358 -11.91 -0.40 -38.06
C GLY A 358 -13.28 -0.18 -37.39
N GLU A 359 -14.15 -1.18 -37.46
CA GLU A 359 -15.49 -1.14 -36.84
C GLU A 359 -15.44 -1.54 -35.35
N PHE A 360 -14.48 -1.02 -34.58
CA PHE A 360 -14.29 -1.34 -33.17
C PHE A 360 -15.12 -0.45 -32.26
N HIS A 361 -16.45 -0.45 -32.41
CA HIS A 361 -17.33 0.41 -31.62
C HIS A 361 -17.43 -0.06 -30.16
N GLU A 362 -17.34 0.89 -29.22
CA GLU A 362 -17.67 0.61 -27.81
C GLU A 362 -19.19 0.41 -27.66
N LYS A 363 -19.58 -0.52 -26.76
CA LYS A 363 -20.96 -0.75 -26.36
C LYS A 363 -21.16 -0.28 -24.93
N THR A 364 -22.32 0.28 -24.64
CA THR A 364 -22.81 0.60 -23.30
C THR A 364 -23.79 -0.46 -22.82
N ASP A 365 -23.85 -0.73 -21.51
CA ASP A 365 -24.79 -1.72 -20.93
C ASP A 365 -26.29 -1.36 -21.20
N ASP A 366 -26.58 -0.13 -21.67
CA ASP A 366 -27.94 0.33 -22.05
C ASP A 366 -28.42 -0.17 -23.42
N ASP A 367 -27.54 -0.75 -24.23
CA ASP A 367 -27.88 -1.16 -25.60
C ASP A 367 -28.62 -2.52 -25.69
N ASP A 368 -28.60 -3.34 -24.63
CA ASP A 368 -29.09 -4.74 -24.68
C ASP A 368 -30.29 -5.07 -23.76
N GLU A 369 -30.75 -4.19 -22.81
CA GLU A 369 -31.93 -4.49 -21.96
C GLU A 369 -32.72 -3.22 -21.50
N PRO A 370 -34.07 -3.35 -21.30
CA PRO A 370 -34.88 -2.27 -20.78
C PRO A 370 -34.57 -2.00 -19.30
N LYS A 371 -34.21 -0.77 -19.00
CA LYS A 371 -33.87 -0.14 -17.71
C LYS A 371 -34.39 -0.86 -16.46
N SER A 372 -33.60 -1.69 -15.86
CA SER A 372 -33.77 -2.07 -14.46
C SER A 372 -33.10 -1.01 -13.57
N LYS A 373 -33.83 -0.49 -12.59
CA LYS A 373 -33.43 0.63 -11.68
C LYS A 373 -32.30 0.29 -10.69
N SER A 374 -31.36 -0.58 -11.01
CA SER A 374 -30.32 -1.01 -10.07
C SER A 374 -28.88 -0.68 -10.47
N SER A 375 -28.62 0.14 -11.50
CA SER A 375 -27.24 0.52 -11.80
C SER A 375 -26.78 1.74 -10.97
N LEU A 376 -26.45 1.49 -9.71
CA LEU A 376 -25.63 2.38 -8.87
C LEU A 376 -24.13 2.31 -9.24
N LEU A 377 -23.77 1.52 -10.23
CA LEU A 377 -22.44 1.36 -10.83
C LEU A 377 -22.49 2.05 -12.19
N GLY A 378 -21.80 3.18 -12.32
CA GLY A 378 -21.79 3.98 -13.55
C GLY A 378 -21.55 3.15 -14.81
N GLU A 379 -22.04 3.65 -15.94
CA GLU A 379 -22.03 3.08 -17.28
C GLU A 379 -20.78 2.24 -17.55
N SER A 380 -20.95 0.91 -17.56
CA SER A 380 -19.86 0.01 -17.85
C SER A 380 -19.77 -0.17 -19.35
N LYS A 381 -18.58 0.07 -19.92
CA LYS A 381 -18.33 0.01 -21.36
C LYS A 381 -17.62 -1.29 -21.73
N SER A 382 -17.87 -1.78 -22.94
CA SER A 382 -17.20 -2.95 -23.50
C SER A 382 -16.95 -2.80 -25.01
N ASN A 383 -15.95 -3.52 -25.51
CA ASN A 383 -15.61 -3.59 -26.93
C ASN A 383 -15.22 -5.04 -27.26
N GLU A 384 -16.16 -5.77 -27.88
CA GLU A 384 -16.03 -7.21 -28.15
C GLU A 384 -14.94 -7.50 -29.17
N LEU A 385 -14.80 -6.64 -30.19
CA LEU A 385 -13.79 -6.85 -31.24
C LEU A 385 -12.38 -6.61 -30.67
N GLU A 386 -12.22 -5.61 -29.82
CA GLU A 386 -10.96 -5.39 -29.09
C GLU A 386 -10.66 -6.57 -28.16
N ALA A 387 -11.65 -7.12 -27.46
CA ALA A 387 -11.47 -8.32 -26.66
C ALA A 387 -11.02 -9.54 -27.49
N ALA A 388 -11.45 -9.66 -28.75
CA ALA A 388 -10.98 -10.69 -29.66
C ALA A 388 -9.50 -10.48 -30.05
N ILE A 389 -9.06 -9.25 -30.26
CA ILE A 389 -7.64 -8.91 -30.48
C ILE A 389 -6.81 -9.28 -29.24
N VAL A 390 -7.26 -8.88 -28.05
CA VAL A 390 -6.61 -9.25 -26.78
C VAL A 390 -6.41 -10.75 -26.68
N LYS A 391 -7.48 -11.55 -27.00
CA LYS A 391 -7.39 -13.01 -26.99
C LYS A 391 -6.34 -13.52 -27.97
N LYS A 392 -6.24 -12.94 -29.18
CA LYS A 392 -5.23 -13.31 -30.18
C LYS A 392 -3.83 -13.05 -29.66
N HIS A 393 -3.60 -11.89 -29.02
CA HIS A 393 -2.30 -11.55 -28.45
C HIS A 393 -1.90 -12.47 -27.30
N VAL A 394 -2.83 -12.78 -26.37
CA VAL A 394 -2.58 -13.75 -25.31
C VAL A 394 -2.21 -15.12 -25.91
N GLN A 395 -2.94 -15.56 -26.95
CA GLN A 395 -2.64 -16.82 -27.63
C GLN A 395 -1.23 -16.81 -28.26
N SER A 396 -0.85 -15.73 -28.97
CA SER A 396 0.49 -15.59 -29.56
C SER A 396 1.61 -15.69 -28.51
N LEU A 397 1.43 -15.06 -27.34
CA LEU A 397 2.40 -15.12 -26.25
C LEU A 397 2.53 -16.54 -25.68
N VAL A 398 1.39 -17.22 -25.48
CA VAL A 398 1.38 -18.61 -24.98
C VAL A 398 1.98 -19.58 -26.00
N ASP A 399 1.68 -19.42 -27.29
CA ASP A 399 2.25 -20.24 -28.39
C ASP A 399 3.77 -20.02 -28.53
N ALA A 400 4.25 -18.84 -28.15
CA ALA A 400 5.68 -18.54 -28.05
C ALA A 400 6.34 -19.14 -26.80
N GLY A 401 5.58 -19.70 -25.86
CA GLY A 401 6.11 -20.35 -24.66
C GLY A 401 5.96 -19.52 -23.37
N VAL A 402 5.41 -18.31 -23.43
CA VAL A 402 5.18 -17.51 -22.21
C VAL A 402 4.04 -18.18 -21.39
N LYS A 403 4.31 -18.44 -20.11
CA LYS A 403 3.35 -19.07 -19.22
C LYS A 403 2.15 -18.16 -18.98
N ALA A 404 0.93 -18.72 -18.97
CA ALA A 404 -0.28 -17.94 -18.72
C ALA A 404 -0.27 -17.23 -17.36
N GLU A 405 0.36 -17.82 -16.35
CA GLU A 405 0.53 -17.24 -15.01
C GLU A 405 1.41 -15.97 -15.00
N ASP A 406 2.26 -15.79 -16.01
CA ASP A 406 3.13 -14.62 -16.19
C ASP A 406 2.48 -13.52 -17.04
N ILE A 407 1.27 -13.76 -17.53
CA ILE A 407 0.50 -12.81 -18.34
C ILE A 407 -0.65 -12.22 -17.51
N ALA A 408 -0.82 -10.91 -17.60
CA ALA A 408 -2.02 -10.25 -17.12
C ALA A 408 -2.76 -9.53 -18.24
N VAL A 409 -4.07 -9.44 -18.13
CA VAL A 409 -4.91 -8.59 -18.97
C VAL A 409 -5.62 -7.58 -18.08
N VAL A 410 -5.48 -6.30 -18.40
CA VAL A 410 -5.98 -5.19 -17.60
C VAL A 410 -6.87 -4.29 -18.44
N THR A 411 -7.98 -3.85 -17.87
CA THR A 411 -8.91 -2.92 -18.53
C THR A 411 -9.46 -1.90 -17.51
N PRO A 412 -9.80 -0.67 -17.90
CA PRO A 412 -10.43 0.31 -17.02
C PRO A 412 -11.92 0.03 -16.74
N TYR A 413 -12.58 -0.83 -17.54
CA TYR A 413 -14.03 -1.02 -17.50
C TYR A 413 -14.44 -2.43 -17.07
N ASN A 414 -15.38 -2.53 -16.13
CA ASN A 414 -15.87 -3.82 -15.62
C ASN A 414 -16.64 -4.61 -16.68
N GLY A 415 -17.36 -3.96 -17.61
CA GLY A 415 -18.00 -4.62 -18.74
C GLY A 415 -16.99 -5.35 -19.62
N GLN A 416 -15.90 -4.68 -19.99
CA GLN A 416 -14.81 -5.32 -20.73
C GLN A 416 -14.17 -6.46 -19.97
N LEU A 417 -13.98 -6.30 -18.66
CA LEU A 417 -13.44 -7.37 -17.81
C LEU A 417 -14.34 -8.63 -17.82
N ALA A 418 -15.65 -8.45 -17.83
CA ALA A 418 -16.60 -9.56 -17.92
C ALA A 418 -16.50 -10.29 -19.28
N VAL A 419 -16.38 -9.54 -20.39
CA VAL A 419 -16.16 -10.09 -21.74
C VAL A 419 -14.86 -10.88 -21.80
N LEU A 420 -13.75 -10.27 -21.36
CA LEU A 420 -12.43 -10.89 -21.34
C LEU A 420 -12.38 -12.12 -20.44
N SER A 421 -13.09 -12.12 -19.31
CA SER A 421 -13.17 -13.27 -18.41
C SER A 421 -13.80 -14.48 -19.08
N ARG A 422 -14.88 -14.30 -19.85
CA ARG A 422 -15.52 -15.38 -20.62
C ARG A 422 -14.62 -15.93 -21.72
N LEU A 423 -13.83 -15.06 -22.38
CA LEU A 423 -12.99 -15.45 -23.51
C LEU A 423 -11.68 -16.12 -23.12
N LEU A 424 -11.14 -15.81 -21.93
CA LEU A 424 -9.75 -16.15 -21.56
C LEU A 424 -9.63 -17.15 -20.43
N LYS A 425 -10.47 -17.09 -19.38
CA LYS A 425 -10.25 -17.88 -18.14
C LYS A 425 -10.29 -19.39 -18.34
N GLU A 426 -11.20 -19.89 -19.16
CA GLU A 426 -11.32 -21.34 -19.40
C GLU A 426 -10.19 -21.87 -20.29
N ARG A 427 -9.68 -21.02 -21.19
CA ARG A 427 -8.67 -21.41 -22.17
C ARG A 427 -7.24 -21.26 -21.65
N PHE A 428 -6.98 -20.23 -20.85
CA PHE A 428 -5.65 -19.89 -20.32
C PHE A 428 -5.65 -19.98 -18.80
N VAL A 429 -5.51 -21.20 -18.28
CA VAL A 429 -5.49 -21.43 -16.83
C VAL A 429 -4.29 -20.74 -16.20
N GLY A 430 -4.53 -19.94 -15.17
CA GLY A 430 -3.49 -19.17 -14.48
C GLY A 430 -3.36 -17.72 -14.97
N ILE A 431 -3.99 -17.33 -16.11
CA ILE A 431 -3.97 -15.92 -16.56
C ILE A 431 -4.63 -15.02 -15.51
N GLU A 432 -4.07 -13.86 -15.29
CA GLU A 432 -4.61 -12.90 -14.36
C GLU A 432 -5.39 -11.79 -15.08
N LEU A 433 -6.65 -11.59 -14.68
CA LEU A 433 -7.52 -10.57 -15.27
C LEU A 433 -7.95 -9.59 -14.18
N GLY A 434 -7.96 -8.30 -14.50
CA GLY A 434 -8.36 -7.31 -13.51
C GLY A 434 -8.63 -5.91 -14.06
N SER A 435 -9.29 -5.11 -13.22
CA SER A 435 -9.37 -3.67 -13.45
C SER A 435 -8.05 -3.00 -13.07
N ILE A 436 -7.83 -1.77 -13.56
CA ILE A 436 -6.65 -0.98 -13.23
C ILE A 436 -6.48 -0.84 -11.71
N ASP A 437 -7.56 -0.53 -11.02
CA ASP A 437 -7.54 -0.34 -9.56
C ASP A 437 -7.34 -1.67 -8.81
N GLY A 438 -7.99 -2.74 -9.27
CA GLY A 438 -7.91 -4.07 -8.66
C GLY A 438 -6.56 -4.78 -8.84
N PHE A 439 -5.73 -4.33 -9.76
CA PHE A 439 -4.42 -4.93 -10.04
C PHE A 439 -3.27 -4.29 -9.23
N GLN A 440 -3.58 -3.40 -8.30
CA GLN A 440 -2.59 -2.64 -7.53
C GLN A 440 -1.71 -3.55 -6.66
N GLY A 441 -0.39 -3.30 -6.67
CA GLY A 441 0.60 -4.09 -5.90
C GLY A 441 1.07 -5.39 -6.56
N ARG A 442 0.58 -5.73 -7.76
CA ARG A 442 0.97 -6.96 -8.49
C ARG A 442 1.86 -6.64 -9.68
N GLU A 443 2.70 -7.58 -10.08
CA GLU A 443 3.64 -7.47 -11.19
C GLU A 443 3.59 -8.72 -12.04
N LYS A 444 3.70 -8.58 -13.37
CA LYS A 444 3.72 -9.67 -14.35
C LYS A 444 4.82 -9.44 -15.37
N GLU A 445 5.20 -10.49 -16.06
CA GLU A 445 6.23 -10.39 -17.11
C GLU A 445 5.65 -9.71 -18.36
N ALA A 446 4.41 -10.05 -18.73
CA ALA A 446 3.68 -9.43 -19.83
C ALA A 446 2.32 -8.89 -19.37
N VAL A 447 1.94 -7.71 -19.85
CA VAL A 447 0.60 -7.15 -19.62
C VAL A 447 -0.02 -6.75 -20.95
N VAL A 448 -1.24 -7.18 -21.19
CA VAL A 448 -2.09 -6.74 -22.30
C VAL A 448 -3.14 -5.80 -21.74
N VAL A 449 -3.21 -4.59 -22.26
CA VAL A 449 -4.16 -3.57 -21.81
C VAL A 449 -5.21 -3.34 -22.87
N SER A 450 -6.49 -3.49 -22.49
CA SER A 450 -7.64 -3.17 -23.33
C SER A 450 -8.18 -1.81 -22.92
N LEU A 451 -8.11 -0.81 -23.82
CA LEU A 451 -8.49 0.58 -23.55
C LEU A 451 -9.97 0.84 -23.77
N VAL A 452 -10.60 0.06 -24.65
CA VAL A 452 -12.05 -0.01 -24.90
C VAL A 452 -12.64 1.18 -25.67
N ARG A 453 -12.14 2.40 -25.45
CA ARG A 453 -12.77 3.63 -25.93
C ARG A 453 -12.68 3.80 -27.44
N SER A 454 -13.84 3.76 -28.07
CA SER A 454 -14.02 4.01 -29.50
C SER A 454 -15.43 4.56 -29.73
N ASN A 455 -15.55 5.89 -29.84
CA ASN A 455 -16.83 6.61 -29.99
C ASN A 455 -16.69 7.80 -30.92
N ALA A 456 -17.81 8.26 -31.49
CA ALA A 456 -17.86 9.35 -32.45
C ALA A 456 -17.55 10.73 -31.82
N GLU A 457 -17.77 10.88 -30.52
CA GLU A 457 -17.58 12.11 -29.76
C GLU A 457 -16.10 12.33 -29.37
N HIS A 458 -15.21 11.37 -29.67
CA HIS A 458 -13.80 11.38 -29.25
C HIS A 458 -13.60 11.52 -27.72
N GLU A 459 -14.56 11.02 -26.95
CA GLU A 459 -14.46 11.02 -25.51
C GLU A 459 -13.50 9.93 -25.01
N VAL A 460 -12.49 10.35 -24.25
CA VAL A 460 -11.50 9.44 -23.67
C VAL A 460 -11.92 8.88 -22.31
N GLY A 461 -12.89 9.54 -21.63
CA GLY A 461 -13.43 9.10 -20.34
C GLY A 461 -12.35 8.91 -19.27
N PHE A 462 -12.35 7.77 -18.62
CA PHE A 462 -11.39 7.46 -17.54
C PHE A 462 -9.92 7.45 -17.97
N LEU A 463 -9.63 7.33 -19.27
CA LEU A 463 -8.25 7.35 -19.80
C LEU A 463 -7.64 8.76 -19.80
N ALA A 464 -8.45 9.83 -19.67
CA ALA A 464 -7.95 11.20 -19.53
C ALA A 464 -7.13 11.42 -18.25
N GLU A 465 -7.29 10.54 -17.25
CA GLU A 465 -6.57 10.64 -15.99
C GLU A 465 -5.16 10.05 -16.10
N LYS A 466 -4.14 10.91 -16.18
CA LYS A 466 -2.73 10.51 -16.31
C LYS A 466 -2.27 9.53 -15.22
N ARG A 467 -2.76 9.66 -13.98
CA ARG A 467 -2.44 8.75 -12.86
C ARG A 467 -2.89 7.32 -13.12
N ARG A 468 -4.01 7.11 -13.84
CA ARG A 468 -4.48 5.78 -14.24
C ARG A 468 -3.63 5.17 -15.33
N LEU A 469 -3.25 5.97 -16.33
CA LEU A 469 -2.34 5.53 -17.38
C LEU A 469 -1.00 5.11 -16.79
N ASN A 470 -0.44 5.89 -15.86
CA ASN A 470 0.74 5.51 -15.09
C ASN A 470 0.52 4.18 -14.35
N GLY A 471 -0.66 4.01 -13.74
CA GLY A 471 -1.06 2.75 -13.10
C GLY A 471 -1.04 1.54 -14.02
N MET A 472 -1.40 1.69 -15.29
CA MET A 472 -1.33 0.64 -16.31
C MET A 472 0.11 0.34 -16.70
N MET A 473 0.89 1.38 -17.06
CA MET A 473 2.24 1.25 -17.60
C MET A 473 3.25 0.59 -16.64
N ARG A 474 3.05 0.63 -15.34
CA ARG A 474 4.01 0.20 -14.32
C ARG A 474 3.94 -1.27 -13.88
N ARG A 475 3.00 -2.06 -14.42
CA ARG A 475 2.66 -3.40 -13.89
C ARG A 475 3.37 -4.56 -14.58
N HIS A 476 4.16 -4.27 -15.60
CA HIS A 476 4.86 -5.24 -16.43
C HIS A 476 6.35 -5.00 -16.37
N LYS A 477 7.09 -6.08 -16.60
CA LYS A 477 8.54 -6.05 -16.55
C LYS A 477 9.15 -6.00 -17.96
N HIS A 478 8.63 -6.81 -18.88
CA HIS A 478 9.24 -7.03 -20.19
C HIS A 478 8.38 -6.58 -21.36
N LEU A 479 7.06 -6.70 -21.29
CA LEU A 479 6.17 -6.37 -22.41
C LEU A 479 4.90 -5.67 -21.94
N ILE A 480 4.52 -4.60 -22.66
CA ILE A 480 3.15 -4.05 -22.63
C ILE A 480 2.57 -4.06 -24.05
N LYS A 481 1.35 -4.55 -24.20
CA LYS A 481 0.52 -4.42 -25.40
C LYS A 481 -0.69 -3.56 -25.08
N LEU A 482 -0.88 -2.52 -25.87
CA LEU A 482 -2.03 -1.60 -25.76
C LEU A 482 -2.92 -1.83 -26.97
N CYS A 483 -4.19 -2.06 -26.74
CA CYS A 483 -5.21 -2.23 -27.76
C CYS A 483 -6.28 -1.15 -27.61
#